data_5d4472c190177fbbc367d948a00776d3
#
_entry.id   5d4472c190177fbbc367d948a00776d3
#
_cell.length_a   1.000
_cell.length_b   1.000
_cell.length_c   1.000
_cell.angle_alpha   90.00
_cell.angle_beta   90.00
_cell.angle_gamma   90.00
#
_symmetry.space_group_name_H-M   'P 1'
#
loop_
_entity.id
_entity.type
_entity.pdbx_description
1 polymer ?
#
loop_
_entity_poly.entity_id
_entity_poly.type
_entity_poly.pdbx_seq_one_letter_code
_entity_poly.pdbx_strand_id
1 'polypeptide(L)'
;MRLQKKARWRISPLIALLAGSIASPSAAQTPAGGTAADWVNKLAGLETAPDLDIAALRQQVTDRVKSRADGVAAKRPPVAPQLLKLPQLAVEIRFDEDAAVIRPESYQTLGRIADVLSDPKLLAYKFLIVVHTVSAGRRENNLMLSQRRADVIREVLANTFKISSKRLQAIGLGEEQFLDATRPAAAVNQRIQIATVGSALEPERPAPAKAAPAPRPRTKKPR
;
A
#
# COMPACT_ATOMS: atom_id res chain seq x y z
N MET A 1 37.33 4.71 -85.64
CA MET A 1 35.89 4.51 -85.71
C MET A 1 35.41 3.96 -84.33
N ARG A 2 35.03 4.81 -83.40
CA ARG A 2 34.40 4.40 -82.12
C ARG A 2 33.34 5.40 -81.76
N LEU A 3 32.10 4.96 -81.78
CA LEU A 3 30.92 5.73 -81.46
C LEU A 3 30.86 5.93 -79.91
N GLN A 4 30.83 7.16 -79.51
CA GLN A 4 30.53 7.50 -78.13
C GLN A 4 29.02 7.58 -77.93
N LYS A 5 28.50 6.69 -77.07
CA LYS A 5 27.11 6.74 -76.60
C LYS A 5 26.99 7.79 -75.49
N LYS A 6 26.27 8.89 -75.82
CA LYS A 6 25.90 9.90 -74.85
C LYS A 6 24.83 9.32 -73.89
N ALA A 7 25.17 9.15 -72.57
CA ALA A 7 24.23 8.81 -71.58
C ALA A 7 23.43 10.09 -71.18
N ARG A 8 22.12 10.05 -71.38
CA ARG A 8 21.20 11.11 -70.96
C ARG A 8 20.83 10.83 -69.49
N TRP A 9 21.32 11.66 -68.57
CA TRP A 9 20.96 11.67 -67.20
C TRP A 9 19.56 12.30 -67.07
N ARG A 10 18.58 11.49 -66.64
CA ARG A 10 17.25 11.96 -66.28
C ARG A 10 17.32 12.47 -64.80
N ILE A 11 17.15 13.76 -64.61
CA ILE A 11 17.00 14.41 -63.33
C ILE A 11 15.55 14.16 -62.91
N SER A 12 15.34 13.26 -61.95
CA SER A 12 14.05 13.12 -61.25
C SER A 12 13.95 14.17 -60.17
N PRO A 13 12.86 14.93 -60.03
CA PRO A 13 12.68 15.82 -58.91
C PRO A 13 12.39 15.01 -57.67
N LEU A 14 13.27 15.16 -56.65
CA LEU A 14 13.09 14.63 -55.32
C LEU A 14 11.99 15.45 -54.63
N ILE A 15 10.78 14.90 -54.53
CA ILE A 15 9.72 15.47 -53.70
C ILE A 15 10.12 15.20 -52.25
N ALA A 16 10.61 16.22 -51.57
CA ALA A 16 10.84 16.18 -50.13
C ALA A 16 9.47 16.14 -49.42
N LEU A 17 9.06 14.95 -49.00
CA LEU A 17 7.94 14.77 -48.09
C LEU A 17 8.39 15.27 -46.71
N LEU A 18 7.98 16.47 -46.34
CA LEU A 18 8.09 16.95 -44.98
C LEU A 18 7.15 16.09 -44.09
N ALA A 19 7.70 15.02 -43.50
CA ALA A 19 7.03 14.30 -42.43
C ALA A 19 6.99 15.23 -41.23
N GLY A 20 5.89 15.96 -41.06
CA GLY A 20 5.56 16.66 -39.85
C GLY A 20 5.46 15.62 -38.73
N SER A 21 6.48 15.58 -37.87
CA SER A 21 6.38 14.88 -36.57
C SER A 21 5.28 15.55 -35.76
N ILE A 22 4.09 15.00 -35.79
CA ILE A 22 3.07 15.26 -34.82
C ILE A 22 3.63 14.70 -33.52
N ALA A 23 4.24 15.58 -32.70
CA ALA A 23 4.53 15.28 -31.33
C ALA A 23 3.17 14.95 -30.69
N SER A 24 2.89 13.67 -30.51
CA SER A 24 1.78 13.22 -29.67
C SER A 24 1.98 13.90 -28.31
N PRO A 25 0.98 14.59 -27.78
CA PRO A 25 1.08 15.07 -26.41
C PRO A 25 1.38 13.83 -25.57
N SER A 26 2.55 13.80 -24.95
CA SER A 26 2.87 12.85 -23.90
C SER A 26 1.70 12.94 -22.94
N ALA A 27 0.86 11.90 -22.91
CA ALA A 27 -0.17 11.78 -21.91
C ALA A 27 0.57 11.90 -20.59
N ALA A 28 0.52 13.07 -19.99
CA ALA A 28 0.94 13.26 -18.63
C ALA A 28 0.23 12.17 -17.86
N GLN A 29 0.99 11.17 -17.42
CA GLN A 29 0.48 10.11 -16.57
C GLN A 29 -0.11 10.84 -15.38
N THR A 30 -1.42 10.89 -15.33
CA THR A 30 -2.16 11.43 -14.19
C THR A 30 -1.62 10.66 -12.99
N PRO A 31 -0.99 11.32 -12.00
CA PRO A 31 -0.50 10.61 -10.84
C PRO A 31 -1.68 9.83 -10.28
N ALA A 32 -1.46 8.56 -9.98
CA ALA A 32 -2.47 7.64 -9.52
C ALA A 32 -3.35 8.31 -8.47
N GLY A 33 -4.59 8.65 -8.87
CA GLY A 33 -5.56 9.03 -7.91
C GLY A 33 -6.14 10.40 -8.01
N GLY A 34 -7.27 10.58 -8.58
CA GLY A 34 -8.32 11.57 -8.32
C GLY A 34 -7.98 12.87 -7.57
N THR A 35 -8.95 13.73 -7.45
CA THR A 35 -8.86 14.96 -6.65
C THR A 35 -8.84 14.64 -5.14
N ALA A 36 -8.50 15.61 -4.31
CA ALA A 36 -8.63 15.46 -2.85
C ALA A 36 -10.06 15.08 -2.44
N ALA A 37 -11.07 15.66 -3.11
CA ALA A 37 -12.46 15.31 -2.87
C ALA A 37 -12.79 13.85 -3.21
N ASP A 38 -12.20 13.30 -4.27
CA ASP A 38 -12.35 11.87 -4.61
C ASP A 38 -11.74 10.97 -3.51
N TRP A 39 -10.62 11.39 -2.95
CA TRP A 39 -9.97 10.67 -1.86
C TRP A 39 -10.79 10.71 -0.57
N VAL A 40 -11.33 11.88 -0.24
CA VAL A 40 -12.28 12.03 0.89
C VAL A 40 -13.48 11.11 0.71
N ASN A 41 -14.09 11.10 -0.46
CA ASN A 41 -15.26 10.26 -0.75
C ASN A 41 -14.93 8.76 -0.69
N LYS A 42 -13.73 8.35 -1.12
CA LYS A 42 -13.28 6.95 -1.03
C LYS A 42 -13.03 6.48 0.41
N LEU A 43 -12.65 7.38 1.31
CA LEU A 43 -12.39 7.08 2.71
C LEU A 43 -13.64 7.29 3.60
N ALA A 44 -14.60 8.10 3.14
CA ALA A 44 -15.86 8.29 3.82
C ALA A 44 -16.79 7.07 3.63
N GLY A 45 -17.86 7.01 4.41
CA GLY A 45 -18.92 6.01 4.20
C GLY A 45 -18.69 4.69 4.94
N LEU A 46 -17.89 4.71 5.99
CA LEU A 46 -17.84 3.56 6.91
C LEU A 46 -19.16 3.52 7.69
N GLU A 47 -20.04 2.59 7.32
CA GLU A 47 -21.36 2.43 7.97
C GLU A 47 -21.24 1.79 9.35
N THR A 48 -20.36 0.83 9.49
CA THR A 48 -20.14 0.09 10.74
C THR A 48 -18.66 -0.14 10.95
N ALA A 49 -18.17 0.16 12.16
CA ALA A 49 -16.77 -0.13 12.50
C ALA A 49 -16.54 -1.65 12.40
N PRO A 50 -15.55 -2.09 11.60
CA PRO A 50 -15.23 -3.50 11.50
C PRO A 50 -14.72 -4.02 12.84
N ASP A 51 -15.05 -5.26 13.17
CA ASP A 51 -14.39 -5.98 14.27
C ASP A 51 -12.99 -6.39 13.85
N LEU A 52 -12.08 -5.42 13.84
CA LEU A 52 -10.70 -5.58 13.39
C LEU A 52 -9.74 -5.30 14.53
N ASP A 53 -9.22 -6.36 15.13
CA ASP A 53 -8.11 -6.27 16.07
C ASP A 53 -6.79 -6.27 15.30
N ILE A 54 -6.17 -5.10 15.21
CA ILE A 54 -4.89 -4.94 14.49
C ILE A 54 -3.75 -5.68 15.19
N ALA A 55 -3.79 -5.81 16.51
CA ALA A 55 -2.76 -6.55 17.26
C ALA A 55 -2.88 -8.05 16.98
N ALA A 56 -4.09 -8.59 17.02
CA ALA A 56 -4.35 -9.98 16.66
C ALA A 56 -3.99 -10.26 15.20
N LEU A 57 -4.34 -9.35 14.27
CA LEU A 57 -3.98 -9.49 12.86
C LEU A 57 -2.45 -9.50 12.65
N ARG A 58 -1.73 -8.63 13.34
CA ARG A 58 -0.26 -8.60 13.27
C ARG A 58 0.35 -9.90 13.78
N GLN A 59 -0.19 -10.45 14.87
CA GLN A 59 0.24 -11.75 15.38
C GLN A 59 -0.05 -12.87 14.37
N GLN A 60 -1.26 -12.91 13.84
CA GLN A 60 -1.68 -13.90 12.82
C GLN A 60 -0.74 -13.89 11.60
N VAL A 61 -0.41 -12.71 11.07
CA VAL A 61 0.52 -12.57 9.95
C VAL A 61 1.89 -13.11 10.31
N THR A 62 2.38 -12.76 11.50
CA THR A 62 3.69 -13.21 12.00
C THR A 62 3.76 -14.72 12.13
N ASP A 63 2.74 -15.33 12.72
CA ASP A 63 2.69 -16.78 12.93
C ASP A 63 2.56 -17.52 11.60
N ARG A 64 1.79 -16.97 10.66
CA ARG A 64 1.66 -17.50 9.32
C ARG A 64 2.99 -17.50 8.56
N VAL A 65 3.77 -16.42 8.65
CA VAL A 65 5.10 -16.34 8.03
C VAL A 65 6.07 -17.32 8.67
N LYS A 66 6.03 -17.49 9.99
CA LYS A 66 6.88 -18.43 10.74
C LYS A 66 6.57 -19.89 10.45
N SER A 67 5.29 -20.22 10.32
CA SER A 67 4.84 -21.62 10.15
C SER A 67 5.29 -22.22 8.82
N ARG A 68 5.53 -21.40 7.79
CA ARG A 68 5.85 -21.81 6.41
C ARG A 68 4.88 -22.84 5.80
N ALA A 69 3.70 -23.01 6.41
CA ALA A 69 2.75 -24.08 6.09
C ALA A 69 2.01 -23.88 4.77
N ASP A 70 2.04 -22.66 4.20
CA ASP A 70 1.11 -22.26 3.15
C ASP A 70 1.54 -22.59 1.70
N GLY A 71 2.68 -23.26 1.52
CA GLY A 71 3.14 -23.66 0.19
C GLY A 71 3.44 -22.47 -0.74
N VAL A 72 3.07 -22.62 -2.01
CA VAL A 72 3.39 -21.65 -3.08
C VAL A 72 2.63 -20.33 -2.88
N ALA A 73 3.33 -19.19 -3.02
CA ALA A 73 2.79 -17.84 -2.86
C ALA A 73 1.46 -17.60 -3.60
N ALA A 74 1.37 -18.05 -4.86
CA ALA A 74 0.19 -17.88 -5.71
C ALA A 74 -1.09 -18.59 -5.19
N LYS A 75 -0.97 -19.56 -4.29
CA LYS A 75 -2.10 -20.34 -3.76
C LYS A 75 -2.50 -19.93 -2.35
N ARG A 76 -1.78 -18.96 -1.76
CA ARG A 76 -2.09 -18.52 -0.39
C ARG A 76 -3.35 -17.65 -0.35
N PRO A 77 -4.34 -17.97 0.51
CA PRO A 77 -5.50 -17.11 0.70
C PRO A 77 -5.07 -15.78 1.35
N PRO A 78 -5.79 -14.67 1.10
CA PRO A 78 -5.52 -13.40 1.77
C PRO A 78 -5.54 -13.56 3.30
N VAL A 79 -4.58 -12.95 3.99
CA VAL A 79 -4.49 -13.01 5.46
C VAL A 79 -5.55 -12.15 6.14
N ALA A 80 -5.98 -11.08 5.49
CA ALA A 80 -6.95 -10.12 5.99
C ALA A 80 -8.00 -9.77 4.92
N PRO A 81 -8.86 -10.72 4.50
CA PRO A 81 -9.84 -10.46 3.44
C PRO A 81 -10.86 -9.36 3.82
N GLN A 82 -11.10 -9.15 5.12
CA GLN A 82 -11.95 -8.09 5.62
C GLN A 82 -11.45 -6.69 5.25
N LEU A 83 -10.15 -6.47 5.10
CA LEU A 83 -9.60 -5.18 4.68
C LEU A 83 -10.04 -4.77 3.28
N LEU A 84 -10.32 -5.73 2.39
CA LEU A 84 -10.73 -5.46 1.01
C LEU A 84 -12.13 -4.84 0.91
N LYS A 85 -12.94 -4.98 1.97
CA LYS A 85 -14.32 -4.46 2.03
C LYS A 85 -14.41 -3.05 2.63
N LEU A 86 -13.32 -2.53 3.18
CA LEU A 86 -13.32 -1.24 3.85
C LEU A 86 -13.20 -0.09 2.83
N PRO A 87 -13.77 1.08 3.15
CA PRO A 87 -13.45 2.32 2.45
C PRO A 87 -11.93 2.52 2.47
N GLN A 88 -11.31 2.59 1.29
CA GLN A 88 -9.85 2.60 1.20
C GLN A 88 -9.34 3.34 -0.02
N LEU A 89 -8.11 3.79 0.08
CA LEU A 89 -7.38 4.51 -0.93
C LEU A 89 -6.02 3.83 -1.15
N ALA A 90 -5.71 3.46 -2.39
CA ALA A 90 -4.36 3.05 -2.76
C ALA A 90 -3.52 4.29 -3.10
N VAL A 91 -2.31 4.37 -2.57
CA VAL A 91 -1.38 5.48 -2.77
C VAL A 91 0.00 4.96 -3.16
N GLU A 92 0.73 5.78 -3.90
CA GLU A 92 2.13 5.52 -4.24
C GLU A 92 3.04 6.35 -3.32
N ILE A 93 3.81 5.67 -2.49
CA ILE A 93 4.88 6.25 -1.69
C ILE A 93 6.13 5.44 -1.98
N ARG A 94 7.17 6.12 -2.45
CA ARG A 94 8.46 5.49 -2.82
C ARG A 94 9.40 5.52 -1.64
N PHE A 95 10.09 4.42 -1.47
CA PHE A 95 11.15 4.24 -0.47
C PHE A 95 12.47 3.97 -1.16
N ASP A 96 13.55 4.16 -0.44
CA ASP A 96 14.85 3.64 -0.87
C ASP A 96 14.81 2.11 -0.91
N GLU A 97 15.65 1.55 -1.77
CA GLU A 97 15.71 0.09 -1.95
C GLU A 97 16.04 -0.60 -0.62
N ASP A 98 15.29 -1.66 -0.32
CA ASP A 98 15.43 -2.46 0.92
C ASP A 98 15.41 -1.67 2.24
N ALA A 99 14.97 -0.41 2.22
CA ALA A 99 14.90 0.46 3.38
C ALA A 99 13.47 0.97 3.64
N ALA A 100 13.28 1.51 4.83
CA ALA A 100 12.08 2.24 5.22
C ALA A 100 12.33 3.76 5.23
N VAL A 101 13.16 4.24 4.30
CA VAL A 101 13.44 5.67 4.10
C VAL A 101 12.57 6.18 2.97
N ILE A 102 11.69 7.13 3.28
CA ILE A 102 10.78 7.74 2.29
C ILE A 102 11.58 8.67 1.39
N ARG A 103 11.43 8.50 0.08
CA ARG A 103 12.08 9.37 -0.89
C ARG A 103 11.44 10.77 -0.91
N PRO A 104 12.24 11.83 -1.16
CA PRO A 104 11.78 13.21 -1.11
C PRO A 104 10.55 13.49 -1.98
N GLU A 105 10.47 12.91 -3.17
CA GLU A 105 9.33 13.08 -4.08
C GLU A 105 7.99 12.58 -3.52
N SER A 106 8.02 11.67 -2.54
CA SER A 106 6.81 11.11 -1.92
C SER A 106 6.20 12.01 -0.84
N TYR A 107 6.94 13.04 -0.37
CA TYR A 107 6.40 13.95 0.64
C TYR A 107 5.22 14.78 0.13
N GLN A 108 5.15 15.06 -1.17
CA GLN A 108 3.98 15.68 -1.77
C GLN A 108 2.73 14.79 -1.62
N THR A 109 2.86 13.49 -1.86
CA THR A 109 1.77 12.53 -1.67
C THR A 109 1.36 12.45 -0.20
N LEU A 110 2.32 12.45 0.73
CA LEU A 110 2.04 12.47 2.17
C LEU A 110 1.31 13.73 2.61
N GLY A 111 1.68 14.89 2.07
CA GLY A 111 0.96 16.15 2.30
C GLY A 111 -0.49 16.07 1.84
N ARG A 112 -0.73 15.57 0.63
CA ARG A 112 -2.11 15.35 0.13
C ARG A 112 -2.91 14.38 0.99
N ILE A 113 -2.29 13.30 1.48
CA ILE A 113 -2.93 12.37 2.42
C ILE A 113 -3.31 13.12 3.70
N ALA A 114 -2.40 13.91 4.26
CA ALA A 114 -2.65 14.66 5.47
C ALA A 114 -3.79 15.68 5.31
N ASP A 115 -3.84 16.39 4.18
CA ASP A 115 -4.93 17.31 3.85
C ASP A 115 -6.28 16.57 3.81
N VAL A 116 -6.33 15.42 3.15
CA VAL A 116 -7.52 14.56 3.08
C VAL A 116 -7.94 14.07 4.47
N LEU A 117 -7.01 13.56 5.27
CA LEU A 117 -7.31 13.07 6.62
C LEU A 117 -7.73 14.20 7.58
N SER A 118 -7.44 15.46 7.23
CA SER A 118 -7.85 16.66 7.98
C SER A 118 -9.18 17.22 7.49
N ASP A 119 -9.79 16.65 6.44
CA ASP A 119 -11.10 17.08 5.97
C ASP A 119 -12.16 16.90 7.07
N PRO A 120 -13.07 17.88 7.27
CA PRO A 120 -14.11 17.81 8.30
C PRO A 120 -14.95 16.54 8.29
N LYS A 121 -15.19 15.95 7.11
CA LYS A 121 -15.95 14.69 6.95
C LYS A 121 -15.20 13.48 7.52
N LEU A 122 -13.87 13.57 7.64
CA LEU A 122 -13.01 12.47 8.05
C LEU A 122 -12.45 12.61 9.46
N LEU A 123 -12.66 13.74 10.14
CA LEU A 123 -12.11 14.00 11.48
C LEU A 123 -12.54 12.96 12.53
N ALA A 124 -13.74 12.41 12.38
CA ALA A 124 -14.30 11.43 13.31
C ALA A 124 -13.82 10.00 13.07
N TYR A 125 -12.95 9.76 12.08
CA TYR A 125 -12.54 8.40 11.72
C TYR A 125 -11.11 8.05 12.12
N LYS A 126 -10.88 6.75 12.33
CA LYS A 126 -9.57 6.12 12.50
C LYS A 126 -9.15 5.45 11.20
N PHE A 127 -7.86 5.48 10.91
CA PHE A 127 -7.29 4.96 9.67
C PHE A 127 -6.22 3.93 9.93
N LEU A 128 -6.14 2.94 9.05
CA LEU A 128 -5.11 1.92 9.02
C LEU A 128 -4.25 2.10 7.76
N ILE A 129 -2.96 2.27 7.96
CA ILE A 129 -1.95 2.28 6.90
C ILE A 129 -1.50 0.83 6.71
N VAL A 130 -1.73 0.29 5.52
CA VAL A 130 -1.38 -1.09 5.16
C VAL A 130 -0.32 -1.07 4.08
N VAL A 131 0.81 -1.73 4.33
CA VAL A 131 1.91 -1.81 3.36
C VAL A 131 2.12 -3.25 2.92
N HIS A 132 2.17 -3.43 1.60
CA HIS A 132 2.42 -4.71 0.96
C HIS A 132 3.73 -4.67 0.18
N THR A 133 4.37 -5.83 0.04
CA THR A 133 5.55 -6.03 -0.80
C THR A 133 5.26 -7.03 -1.91
N VAL A 134 6.10 -7.04 -2.92
CA VAL A 134 6.20 -8.15 -3.86
C VAL A 134 6.82 -9.37 -3.18
N SER A 135 6.62 -10.55 -3.75
CA SER A 135 7.35 -11.75 -3.33
C SER A 135 8.76 -11.73 -3.92
N ALA A 136 9.69 -11.14 -3.16
CA ALA A 136 11.11 -11.07 -3.50
C ALA A 136 11.94 -11.34 -2.26
N GLY A 137 12.90 -12.26 -2.36
CA GLY A 137 13.77 -12.63 -1.24
C GLY A 137 13.05 -13.44 -0.15
N ARG A 138 13.41 -13.16 1.11
CA ARG A 138 12.88 -13.90 2.26
C ARG A 138 11.57 -13.29 2.76
N ARG A 139 10.58 -14.14 2.95
CA ARG A 139 9.22 -13.81 3.40
C ARG A 139 9.21 -13.03 4.72
N GLU A 140 10.06 -13.44 5.66
CA GLU A 140 10.23 -12.78 6.95
C GLU A 140 10.77 -11.35 6.78
N ASN A 141 11.72 -11.14 5.87
CA ASN A 141 12.27 -9.82 5.58
C ASN A 141 11.20 -8.92 4.94
N ASN A 142 10.40 -9.44 4.01
CA ASN A 142 9.30 -8.72 3.39
C ASN A 142 8.27 -8.27 4.42
N LEU A 143 7.94 -9.13 5.40
CA LEU A 143 7.05 -8.75 6.51
C LEU A 143 7.65 -7.64 7.36
N MET A 144 8.90 -7.79 7.80
CA MET A 144 9.57 -6.78 8.61
C MET A 144 9.73 -5.44 7.88
N LEU A 145 10.12 -5.47 6.60
CA LEU A 145 10.28 -4.26 5.79
C LEU A 145 8.96 -3.53 5.60
N SER A 146 7.89 -4.26 5.27
CA SER A 146 6.56 -3.66 5.13
C SER A 146 6.06 -3.04 6.44
N GLN A 147 6.30 -3.69 7.59
CA GLN A 147 5.93 -3.13 8.89
C GLN A 147 6.69 -1.84 9.17
N ARG A 148 8.01 -1.82 8.98
CA ARG A 148 8.81 -0.60 9.17
C ARG A 148 8.36 0.54 8.26
N ARG A 149 8.04 0.25 6.99
CA ARG A 149 7.52 1.24 6.05
C ARG A 149 6.17 1.80 6.49
N ALA A 150 5.27 0.95 6.98
CA ALA A 150 3.98 1.36 7.52
C ALA A 150 4.14 2.27 8.75
N ASP A 151 5.05 1.91 9.66
CA ASP A 151 5.33 2.70 10.86
C ASP A 151 5.92 4.07 10.51
N VAL A 152 6.88 4.15 9.58
CA VAL A 152 7.47 5.43 9.13
C VAL A 152 6.42 6.34 8.50
N ILE A 153 5.51 5.82 7.66
CA ILE A 153 4.41 6.61 7.10
C ILE A 153 3.55 7.17 8.23
N ARG A 154 3.16 6.34 9.20
CA ARG A 154 2.36 6.75 10.37
C ARG A 154 3.08 7.85 11.17
N GLU A 155 4.37 7.69 11.40
CA GLU A 155 5.18 8.66 12.14
C GLU A 155 5.30 10.00 11.41
N VAL A 156 5.50 10.00 10.10
CA VAL A 156 5.55 11.23 9.30
C VAL A 156 4.20 11.94 9.31
N LEU A 157 3.09 11.21 9.12
CA LEU A 157 1.74 11.79 9.19
C LEU A 157 1.45 12.38 10.58
N ALA A 158 1.88 11.71 11.66
CA ALA A 158 1.66 12.20 13.01
C ALA A 158 2.60 13.35 13.40
N ASN A 159 3.89 13.22 13.14
CA ASN A 159 4.90 14.14 13.66
C ASN A 159 5.10 15.36 12.76
N THR A 160 5.11 15.17 11.43
CA THR A 160 5.31 16.25 10.47
C THR A 160 3.99 16.94 10.13
N PHE A 161 2.97 16.18 9.80
CA PHE A 161 1.68 16.72 9.35
C PHE A 161 0.64 16.85 10.49
N LYS A 162 1.01 16.54 11.74
CA LYS A 162 0.19 16.75 12.94
C LYS A 162 -1.17 16.02 12.95
N ILE A 163 -1.29 14.94 12.19
CA ILE A 163 -2.46 14.06 12.32
C ILE A 163 -2.39 13.33 13.67
N SER A 164 -3.48 13.34 14.44
CA SER A 164 -3.51 12.68 15.74
C SER A 164 -3.09 11.20 15.64
N SER A 165 -2.08 10.80 16.41
CA SER A 165 -1.59 9.41 16.44
C SER A 165 -2.66 8.41 16.89
N LYS A 166 -3.66 8.86 17.67
CA LYS A 166 -4.82 8.03 18.06
C LYS A 166 -5.72 7.65 16.90
N ARG A 167 -5.65 8.40 15.79
CA ARG A 167 -6.41 8.14 14.58
C ARG A 167 -5.64 7.27 13.59
N LEU A 168 -4.35 7.00 13.82
CA LEU A 168 -3.48 6.32 12.88
C LEU A 168 -2.98 5.00 13.45
N GLN A 169 -3.26 3.93 12.74
CA GLN A 169 -2.68 2.61 12.97
C GLN A 169 -1.87 2.20 11.74
N ALA A 170 -0.92 1.28 11.91
CA ALA A 170 -0.05 0.84 10.83
C ALA A 170 0.16 -0.68 10.89
N ILE A 171 0.14 -1.34 9.72
CA ILE A 171 0.43 -2.76 9.60
C ILE A 171 1.18 -3.04 8.30
N GLY A 172 2.23 -3.85 8.39
CA GLY A 172 2.87 -4.47 7.26
C GLY A 172 2.30 -5.87 7.04
N LEU A 173 1.87 -6.16 5.84
CA LEU A 173 1.40 -7.50 5.46
C LEU A 173 2.42 -8.25 4.60
N GLY A 174 3.57 -7.63 4.28
CA GLY A 174 4.56 -8.25 3.41
C GLY A 174 3.93 -8.75 2.11
N GLU A 175 4.19 -10.00 1.81
CA GLU A 175 3.65 -10.72 0.65
C GLU A 175 2.41 -11.59 0.99
N GLU A 176 1.73 -11.36 2.12
CA GLU A 176 0.67 -12.26 2.61
C GLU A 176 -0.70 -11.97 2.01
N GLN A 177 -0.82 -10.89 1.23
CA GLN A 177 -2.06 -10.50 0.58
C GLN A 177 -1.78 -9.84 -0.76
N PHE A 178 -1.65 -10.65 -1.81
CA PHE A 178 -1.45 -10.17 -3.16
C PHE A 178 -2.72 -9.52 -3.74
N LEU A 179 -2.53 -8.55 -4.61
CA LEU A 179 -3.57 -8.06 -5.53
C LEU A 179 -3.62 -8.96 -6.77
N ASP A 180 -2.46 -9.36 -7.28
CA ASP A 180 -2.30 -10.32 -8.36
C ASP A 180 -1.51 -11.54 -7.84
N ALA A 181 -2.22 -12.55 -7.38
CA ALA A 181 -1.62 -13.77 -6.85
C ALA A 181 -1.00 -14.65 -7.95
N THR A 182 -1.41 -14.46 -9.21
CA THR A 182 -0.85 -15.23 -10.34
C THR A 182 0.57 -14.78 -10.68
N ARG A 183 0.90 -13.52 -10.38
CA ARG A 183 2.21 -12.92 -10.58
C ARG A 183 2.74 -12.31 -9.26
N PRO A 184 3.19 -13.11 -8.30
CA PRO A 184 3.56 -12.65 -6.95
C PRO A 184 4.65 -11.56 -6.95
N ALA A 185 5.56 -11.57 -7.94
CA ALA A 185 6.62 -10.58 -8.09
C ALA A 185 6.19 -9.33 -8.88
N ALA A 186 4.96 -9.26 -9.37
CA ALA A 186 4.50 -8.09 -10.14
C ALA A 186 4.44 -6.83 -9.27
N ALA A 187 4.85 -5.70 -9.85
CA ALA A 187 4.90 -4.40 -9.15
C ALA A 187 3.56 -3.97 -8.53
N VAL A 188 2.41 -4.42 -9.09
CA VAL A 188 1.08 -4.14 -8.56
C VAL A 188 0.87 -4.68 -7.13
N ASN A 189 1.67 -5.66 -6.72
CA ASN A 189 1.64 -6.20 -5.37
C ASN A 189 2.39 -5.32 -4.36
N GLN A 190 3.31 -4.47 -4.83
CA GLN A 190 3.94 -3.47 -3.98
C GLN A 190 3.04 -2.24 -3.91
N ARG A 191 2.23 -2.17 -2.88
CA ARG A 191 1.24 -1.10 -2.74
C ARG A 191 1.08 -0.68 -1.29
N ILE A 192 0.59 0.54 -1.13
CA ILE A 192 0.22 1.12 0.16
C ILE A 192 -1.25 1.47 0.10
N GLN A 193 -1.97 1.08 1.13
CA GLN A 193 -3.40 1.36 1.27
C GLN A 193 -3.64 2.12 2.56
N ILE A 194 -4.55 3.08 2.51
CA ILE A 194 -5.09 3.75 3.69
C ILE A 194 -6.55 3.35 3.76
N ALA A 195 -6.94 2.66 4.81
CA ALA A 195 -8.31 2.19 5.02
C ALA A 195 -8.93 2.83 6.24
N THR A 196 -10.22 3.15 6.17
CA THR A 196 -11.00 3.62 7.30
C THR A 196 -11.43 2.42 8.13
N VAL A 197 -11.05 2.39 9.42
CA VAL A 197 -11.22 1.20 10.28
C VAL A 197 -12.08 1.43 11.51
N GLY A 198 -12.59 2.63 11.72
CA GLY A 198 -13.45 2.91 12.87
C GLY A 198 -13.71 4.38 13.10
N SER A 199 -14.50 4.68 14.11
CA SER A 199 -14.75 6.04 14.59
C SER A 199 -13.74 6.41 15.67
N ALA A 200 -13.21 7.62 15.60
CA ALA A 200 -12.38 8.20 16.64
C ALA A 200 -13.20 8.63 17.87
N LEU A 201 -14.52 8.75 17.69
CA LEU A 201 -15.49 9.11 18.73
C LEU A 201 -15.97 7.88 19.51
N GLU A 202 -15.73 6.67 19.02
CA GLU A 202 -16.08 5.44 19.71
C GLU A 202 -15.12 5.21 20.88
N PRO A 203 -15.59 4.95 22.09
CA PRO A 203 -14.71 4.63 23.21
C PRO A 203 -13.87 3.40 22.87
N GLU A 204 -12.58 3.48 23.12
CA GLU A 204 -11.69 2.33 22.93
C GLU A 204 -12.28 1.12 23.68
N ARG A 205 -12.58 0.04 22.92
CA ARG A 205 -12.99 -1.22 23.54
C ARG A 205 -11.91 -1.63 24.55
N PRO A 206 -12.24 -1.86 25.83
CA PRO A 206 -11.24 -2.29 26.79
C PRO A 206 -10.54 -3.53 26.25
N ALA A 207 -9.22 -3.54 26.31
CA ALA A 207 -8.43 -4.71 25.92
C ALA A 207 -9.03 -5.95 26.63
N PRO A 208 -9.15 -7.10 25.92
CA PRO A 208 -9.67 -8.30 26.54
C PRO A 208 -8.89 -8.55 27.83
N ALA A 209 -9.62 -8.60 28.94
CA ALA A 209 -9.03 -8.78 30.25
C ALA A 209 -8.10 -9.99 30.20
N LYS A 210 -6.80 -9.76 30.47
CA LYS A 210 -5.82 -10.82 30.58
C LYS A 210 -6.42 -11.88 31.45
N ALA A 211 -6.73 -13.06 30.90
CA ALA A 211 -7.34 -14.14 31.62
C ALA A 211 -6.59 -14.32 32.95
N ALA A 212 -7.32 -14.19 34.05
CA ALA A 212 -6.74 -14.38 35.38
C ALA A 212 -6.07 -15.75 35.44
N PRO A 213 -4.84 -15.88 35.94
CA PRO A 213 -4.20 -17.19 36.05
C PRO A 213 -5.11 -18.13 36.85
N ALA A 214 -5.35 -19.30 36.27
CA ALA A 214 -6.16 -20.34 36.90
C ALA A 214 -5.68 -20.60 38.32
N PRO A 215 -6.58 -20.75 39.30
CA PRO A 215 -6.20 -21.00 40.68
C PRO A 215 -5.36 -22.28 40.77
N ARG A 216 -4.17 -22.16 41.36
CA ARG A 216 -3.26 -23.28 41.58
C ARG A 216 -3.98 -24.37 42.39
N PRO A 217 -3.88 -25.65 42.00
CA PRO A 217 -4.48 -26.73 42.78
C PRO A 217 -3.88 -26.75 44.18
N ARG A 218 -4.73 -26.72 45.20
CA ARG A 218 -4.31 -26.90 46.61
C ARG A 218 -3.70 -28.29 46.75
N THR A 219 -2.41 -28.37 46.97
CA THR A 219 -1.77 -29.61 47.41
C THR A 219 -2.29 -30.01 48.79
N LYS A 220 -3.02 -31.14 48.87
CA LYS A 220 -3.37 -31.74 50.14
C LYS A 220 -2.09 -32.21 50.79
N LYS A 221 -1.84 -31.69 52.00
CA LYS A 221 -0.77 -32.14 52.89
C LYS A 221 -1.12 -33.55 53.35
N PRO A 222 -0.23 -34.54 53.24
CA PRO A 222 -0.49 -35.88 53.82
C PRO A 222 -0.43 -35.82 55.34
N ARG A 223 -1.31 -36.54 56.01
CA ARG A 223 -1.30 -36.80 57.47
C ARG A 223 -0.20 -37.78 57.80
#